data_5ee76ce1d45c78e79159badd6a512f99
#
_entry.id   5ee76ce1d45c78e79159badd6a512f99
#
_cell.length_a   1.000
_cell.length_b   1.000
_cell.length_c   1.000
_cell.angle_alpha   90.00
_cell.angle_beta   90.00
_cell.angle_gamma   90.00
#
_symmetry.space_group_name_H-M   'P 1'
#
loop_
_entity.id
_entity.type
_entity.pdbx_description
1 polymer ?
#
loop_
_entity_poly.entity_id
_entity_poly.type
_entity_poly.pdbx_seq_one_letter_code
_entity_poly.pdbx_strand_id
1 'polypeptide(L)'
;TSAQASIQTVKTATVSDTNGNSLTDAGDIIIYQVGVTNTGGVNLESLSFVDTLKDGNGQTLSLDAQLSFVSATTSSTSTTLIPTGVVTYTAQYTITNDASYSGSIVNRAVASANVEGTNNQISDQSDDPATGAANDDTTVSIDPVPGLEVTKIATVTDEGDGFVGAGDVINYTITVKNIGNVTLTGVTVSDTLTDGNGSDINLTSGPFYSGANQGSDQGTLKANETSTYRAYFIISP
;
A
#
# COMPACT_ATOMS: atom_id res chain seq x y z
N THR A 1 12.26 -21.54 45.15
CA THR A 1 11.30 -21.04 44.13
C THR A 1 11.60 -21.75 42.82
N SER A 2 10.63 -22.45 42.24
CA SER A 2 10.78 -23.05 40.92
C SER A 2 11.04 -21.95 39.90
N ALA A 3 12.05 -22.16 39.03
CA ALA A 3 12.32 -21.23 37.95
C ALA A 3 11.10 -21.18 36.99
N GLN A 4 10.66 -19.98 36.63
CA GLN A 4 9.47 -19.75 35.80
C GLN A 4 9.87 -19.59 34.34
N ALA A 5 9.07 -20.11 33.43
CA ALA A 5 9.19 -19.87 32.02
C ALA A 5 8.57 -18.51 31.63
N SER A 6 9.27 -17.72 30.83
CA SER A 6 8.77 -16.45 30.30
C SER A 6 9.56 -16.07 29.05
N ILE A 7 8.90 -15.49 28.05
CA ILE A 7 9.53 -14.86 26.87
C ILE A 7 9.01 -13.44 26.69
N GLN A 8 9.81 -12.62 26.04
CA GLN A 8 9.43 -11.30 25.55
C GLN A 8 9.79 -11.20 24.07
N THR A 9 8.83 -10.76 23.26
CA THR A 9 8.97 -10.61 21.81
C THR A 9 8.89 -9.12 21.46
N VAL A 10 9.88 -8.63 20.73
CA VAL A 10 9.94 -7.24 20.24
C VAL A 10 10.03 -7.26 18.73
N LYS A 11 9.29 -6.40 18.06
CA LYS A 11 9.32 -6.26 16.62
C LYS A 11 9.54 -4.81 16.23
N THR A 12 10.46 -4.58 15.31
CA THR A 12 10.74 -3.26 14.74
C THR A 12 10.65 -3.32 13.24
N ALA A 13 10.41 -2.16 12.61
CA ALA A 13 10.41 -2.00 11.17
C ALA A 13 11.36 -0.86 10.76
N THR A 14 12.03 -1.04 9.63
CA THR A 14 12.78 0.02 8.93
C THR A 14 12.37 0.00 7.47
N VAL A 15 12.30 1.17 6.85
CA VAL A 15 11.98 1.30 5.42
C VAL A 15 13.27 1.60 4.66
N SER A 16 13.48 0.84 3.58
CA SER A 16 14.50 1.12 2.58
C SER A 16 13.83 1.82 1.40
N ASP A 17 14.06 3.12 1.25
CA ASP A 17 13.64 3.92 0.10
C ASP A 17 14.41 3.43 -1.14
N THR A 18 13.72 2.77 -2.05
CA THR A 18 14.30 2.12 -3.23
C THR A 18 14.34 3.04 -4.45
N ASN A 19 13.48 4.04 -4.49
CA ASN A 19 13.38 5.00 -5.60
C ASN A 19 14.08 6.33 -5.33
N GLY A 20 14.53 6.58 -4.09
CA GLY A 20 15.32 7.75 -3.69
C GLY A 20 14.50 9.04 -3.58
N ASN A 21 13.17 8.94 -3.41
CA ASN A 21 12.29 10.09 -3.34
C ASN A 21 12.08 10.63 -1.91
N SER A 22 12.64 9.96 -0.91
CA SER A 22 12.54 10.27 0.54
C SER A 22 11.12 10.15 1.10
N LEU A 23 10.24 9.43 0.42
CA LEU A 23 8.90 9.08 0.88
C LEU A 23 8.84 7.58 1.20
N THR A 24 7.90 7.19 2.05
CA THR A 24 7.52 5.79 2.22
C THR A 24 6.34 5.50 1.31
N ASP A 25 6.59 4.86 0.18
CA ASP A 25 5.55 4.64 -0.84
C ASP A 25 5.69 3.28 -1.57
N ALA A 26 4.94 3.10 -2.64
CA ALA A 26 4.96 1.86 -3.42
C ALA A 26 6.33 1.64 -4.07
N GLY A 27 6.85 0.42 -3.92
CA GLY A 27 8.17 0.00 -4.39
C GLY A 27 9.21 -0.06 -3.27
N ASP A 28 9.00 0.64 -2.15
CA ASP A 28 9.91 0.58 -1.01
C ASP A 28 9.83 -0.74 -0.27
N ILE A 29 10.92 -1.09 0.42
CA ILE A 29 11.02 -2.34 1.15
C ILE A 29 10.96 -2.09 2.65
N ILE A 30 9.97 -2.69 3.31
CA ILE A 30 9.91 -2.74 4.77
C ILE A 30 10.72 -3.94 5.23
N ILE A 31 11.71 -3.70 6.09
CA ILE A 31 12.54 -4.72 6.73
C ILE A 31 12.09 -4.83 8.17
N TYR A 32 11.53 -5.97 8.54
CA TYR A 32 11.15 -6.29 9.91
C TYR A 32 12.27 -7.03 10.63
N GLN A 33 12.47 -6.70 11.89
CA GLN A 33 13.33 -7.44 12.79
C GLN A 33 12.53 -7.88 14.02
N VAL A 34 12.58 -9.18 14.33
CA VAL A 34 11.92 -9.78 15.48
C VAL A 34 12.99 -10.32 16.45
N GLY A 35 13.00 -9.79 17.65
CA GLY A 35 13.83 -10.26 18.75
C GLY A 35 13.00 -11.02 19.78
N VAL A 36 13.39 -12.23 20.15
CA VAL A 36 12.76 -12.99 21.23
C VAL A 36 13.78 -13.21 22.34
N THR A 37 13.45 -12.77 23.55
CA THR A 37 14.27 -12.89 24.74
C THR A 37 13.64 -13.88 25.70
N ASN A 38 14.43 -14.85 26.20
CA ASN A 38 14.03 -15.66 27.34
C ASN A 38 14.19 -14.85 28.63
N THR A 39 13.10 -14.33 29.15
CA THR A 39 13.07 -13.56 30.41
C THR A 39 12.85 -14.44 31.64
N GLY A 40 12.66 -15.76 31.42
CA GLY A 40 12.51 -16.74 32.47
C GLY A 40 13.81 -17.36 32.96
N GLY A 41 13.71 -18.32 33.87
CA GLY A 41 14.85 -19.02 34.46
C GLY A 41 15.00 -20.48 34.00
N VAL A 42 14.27 -20.90 32.95
CA VAL A 42 14.35 -22.25 32.36
C VAL A 42 14.71 -22.18 30.89
N ASN A 43 15.36 -23.22 30.38
CA ASN A 43 15.62 -23.33 28.95
C ASN A 43 14.32 -23.55 28.17
N LEU A 44 14.25 -22.97 26.97
CA LEU A 44 13.16 -23.08 26.05
C LEU A 44 13.63 -23.72 24.72
N GLU A 45 12.77 -24.53 24.11
CA GLU A 45 13.02 -25.22 22.84
C GLU A 45 11.85 -25.08 21.89
N SER A 46 12.04 -25.52 20.62
CA SER A 46 10.99 -25.52 19.59
C SER A 46 10.40 -24.12 19.35
N LEU A 47 11.24 -23.08 19.35
CA LEU A 47 10.82 -21.72 19.04
C LEU A 47 10.20 -21.67 17.63
N SER A 48 9.03 -21.14 17.55
CA SER A 48 8.24 -21.00 16.32
C SER A 48 7.50 -19.67 16.29
N PHE A 49 7.05 -19.25 15.08
CA PHE A 49 6.37 -17.98 14.87
C PHE A 49 5.11 -18.14 14.05
N VAL A 50 4.11 -17.31 14.38
CA VAL A 50 3.02 -16.95 13.49
C VAL A 50 3.17 -15.47 13.19
N ASP A 51 3.45 -15.13 11.93
CA ASP A 51 3.56 -13.74 11.47
C ASP A 51 2.33 -13.38 10.64
N THR A 52 1.75 -12.22 10.90
CA THR A 52 0.55 -11.73 10.22
C THR A 52 0.80 -10.33 9.71
N LEU A 53 0.78 -10.17 8.39
CA LEU A 53 0.94 -8.89 7.70
C LEU A 53 -0.40 -8.46 7.10
N LYS A 54 -0.77 -7.19 7.30
CA LYS A 54 -2.00 -6.58 6.77
C LYS A 54 -1.72 -5.18 6.25
N ASP A 55 -2.57 -4.73 5.34
CA ASP A 55 -2.65 -3.31 5.01
C ASP A 55 -3.50 -2.55 6.05
N GLY A 56 -3.55 -1.21 5.95
CA GLY A 56 -4.30 -0.35 6.86
C GLY A 56 -5.82 -0.55 6.80
N ASN A 57 -6.35 -1.21 5.77
CA ASN A 57 -7.75 -1.62 5.65
C ASN A 57 -8.03 -3.00 6.25
N GLY A 58 -6.99 -3.69 6.78
CA GLY A 58 -7.09 -5.01 7.38
C GLY A 58 -7.00 -6.18 6.39
N GLN A 59 -6.70 -5.93 5.12
CA GLN A 59 -6.49 -6.96 4.11
C GLN A 59 -5.19 -7.72 4.39
N THR A 60 -5.25 -9.04 4.38
CA THR A 60 -4.05 -9.87 4.59
C THR A 60 -3.10 -9.76 3.41
N LEU A 61 -1.82 -9.53 3.71
CA LEU A 61 -0.72 -9.46 2.78
C LEU A 61 0.26 -10.63 3.00
N SER A 62 1.15 -10.86 2.04
CA SER A 62 2.19 -11.89 2.14
C SER A 62 3.56 -11.24 2.16
N LEU A 63 4.42 -11.66 3.10
CA LEU A 63 5.83 -11.27 3.12
C LEU A 63 6.56 -11.80 1.87
N ASP A 64 7.45 -11.00 1.30
CA ASP A 64 8.33 -11.42 0.20
C ASP A 64 9.41 -12.39 0.70
N ALA A 65 9.95 -12.09 1.89
CA ALA A 65 10.84 -12.98 2.62
C ALA A 65 10.27 -13.25 4.01
N GLN A 66 9.98 -14.53 4.29
CA GLN A 66 9.48 -14.99 5.58
C GLN A 66 10.55 -14.82 6.67
N LEU A 67 10.13 -14.87 7.95
CA LEU A 67 11.05 -14.80 9.08
C LEU A 67 12.21 -15.80 8.94
N SER A 68 13.42 -15.29 8.87
CA SER A 68 14.65 -16.05 8.77
C SER A 68 15.59 -15.70 9.93
N PHE A 69 16.28 -16.71 10.44
CA PHE A 69 17.23 -16.56 11.55
C PHE A 69 18.41 -15.67 11.15
N VAL A 70 18.77 -14.73 12.05
CA VAL A 70 19.91 -13.83 11.88
C VAL A 70 21.01 -14.15 12.90
N SER A 71 20.68 -14.16 14.18
CA SER A 71 21.67 -14.32 15.26
C SER A 71 21.04 -14.81 16.56
N ALA A 72 21.87 -15.35 17.44
CA ALA A 72 21.50 -15.70 18.80
C ALA A 72 22.63 -15.34 19.78
N THR A 73 22.27 -15.05 21.02
CA THR A 73 23.20 -14.76 22.11
C THR A 73 23.19 -15.86 23.16
N THR A 74 24.17 -15.85 24.05
CA THR A 74 24.15 -16.68 25.27
C THR A 74 24.04 -18.18 24.97
N SER A 75 24.70 -18.69 23.91
CA SER A 75 24.60 -20.09 23.44
C SER A 75 23.17 -20.55 23.06
N SER A 76 22.22 -19.63 22.84
CA SER A 76 20.93 -19.92 22.20
C SER A 76 21.14 -20.24 20.72
N THR A 77 20.15 -20.84 20.09
CA THR A 77 20.16 -21.19 18.66
C THR A 77 18.91 -20.67 17.98
N SER A 78 18.71 -20.97 16.70
CA SER A 78 17.48 -20.58 16.00
C SER A 78 16.20 -21.14 16.62
N THR A 79 16.29 -22.22 17.39
CA THR A 79 15.09 -22.88 17.96
C THR A 79 15.13 -23.06 19.47
N THR A 80 16.26 -22.70 20.12
CA THR A 80 16.42 -22.83 21.58
C THR A 80 16.81 -21.49 22.21
N LEU A 81 16.23 -21.19 23.36
CA LEU A 81 16.58 -20.01 24.15
C LEU A 81 16.94 -20.41 25.58
N ILE A 82 18.20 -20.18 25.96
CA ILE A 82 18.60 -20.31 27.35
C ILE A 82 18.24 -19.03 28.12
N PRO A 83 18.15 -19.04 29.46
CA PRO A 83 17.86 -17.86 30.26
C PRO A 83 18.73 -16.65 29.87
N THR A 84 18.11 -15.47 29.70
CA THR A 84 18.71 -14.23 29.19
C THR A 84 19.18 -14.25 27.73
N GLY A 85 19.05 -15.37 27.04
CA GLY A 85 19.36 -15.48 25.60
C GLY A 85 18.37 -14.71 24.75
N VAL A 86 18.89 -14.12 23.66
CA VAL A 86 18.09 -13.41 22.64
C VAL A 86 18.31 -14.09 21.30
N VAL A 87 17.25 -14.27 20.56
CA VAL A 87 17.29 -14.76 19.15
C VAL A 87 16.67 -13.71 18.25
N THR A 88 17.33 -13.41 17.15
CA THR A 88 16.89 -12.38 16.20
C THR A 88 16.56 -12.99 14.85
N TYR A 89 15.45 -12.57 14.27
CA TYR A 89 14.97 -12.92 12.94
C TYR A 89 14.72 -11.68 12.12
N THR A 90 14.70 -11.82 10.79
CA THR A 90 14.34 -10.77 9.85
C THR A 90 13.32 -11.27 8.82
N ALA A 91 12.47 -10.37 8.35
CA ALA A 91 11.51 -10.59 7.27
C ALA A 91 11.43 -9.35 6.39
N GLN A 92 10.90 -9.46 5.16
CA GLN A 92 10.79 -8.33 4.23
C GLN A 92 9.44 -8.31 3.53
N TYR A 93 9.00 -7.09 3.23
CA TYR A 93 7.82 -6.83 2.41
C TYR A 93 8.05 -5.61 1.52
N THR A 94 7.83 -5.77 0.21
CA THR A 94 7.83 -4.64 -0.74
C THR A 94 6.42 -4.05 -0.79
N ILE A 95 6.31 -2.75 -0.54
CA ILE A 95 5.03 -2.04 -0.58
C ILE A 95 4.49 -2.09 -2.01
N THR A 96 3.36 -2.77 -2.21
CA THR A 96 2.68 -2.80 -3.51
C THR A 96 1.84 -1.53 -3.72
N ASN A 97 1.50 -1.20 -4.98
CA ASN A 97 0.59 -0.10 -5.26
C ASN A 97 -0.74 -0.25 -4.50
N ASP A 98 -1.34 -1.45 -4.53
CA ASP A 98 -2.64 -1.69 -3.87
C ASP A 98 -2.54 -1.52 -2.35
N ALA A 99 -1.48 -2.01 -1.73
CA ALA A 99 -1.25 -1.85 -0.30
C ALA A 99 -1.00 -0.38 0.07
N SER A 100 -0.34 0.40 -0.81
CA SER A 100 -0.06 1.84 -0.56
C SER A 100 -1.34 2.68 -0.46
N TYR A 101 -2.45 2.25 -1.08
CA TYR A 101 -3.74 2.96 -0.99
C TYR A 101 -4.39 2.90 0.40
N SER A 102 -3.94 2.01 1.27
CA SER A 102 -4.46 1.86 2.63
C SER A 102 -3.87 2.85 3.64
N GLY A 103 -2.79 3.54 3.27
CA GLY A 103 -2.10 4.52 4.11
C GLY A 103 -1.19 3.93 5.19
N SER A 104 -1.16 2.62 5.39
CA SER A 104 -0.25 1.96 6.33
C SER A 104 -0.10 0.46 6.07
N ILE A 105 0.99 -0.11 6.57
CA ILE A 105 1.23 -1.55 6.65
C ILE A 105 1.40 -1.93 8.12
N VAL A 106 0.69 -2.97 8.55
CA VAL A 106 0.62 -3.43 9.94
C VAL A 106 1.12 -4.86 10.03
N ASN A 107 2.06 -5.13 10.91
CA ASN A 107 2.63 -6.46 11.08
C ASN A 107 2.69 -6.88 12.55
N ARG A 108 2.33 -8.14 12.81
CA ARG A 108 2.34 -8.78 14.12
C ARG A 108 3.06 -10.12 14.04
N ALA A 109 3.95 -10.39 14.99
CA ALA A 109 4.52 -11.71 15.21
C ALA A 109 4.05 -12.26 16.57
N VAL A 110 3.73 -13.55 16.61
CA VAL A 110 3.54 -14.29 17.85
C VAL A 110 4.62 -15.35 17.93
N ALA A 111 5.50 -15.25 18.91
CA ALA A 111 6.50 -16.26 19.21
C ALA A 111 5.93 -17.29 20.18
N SER A 112 6.24 -18.56 19.99
CA SER A 112 5.87 -19.67 20.88
C SER A 112 7.05 -20.59 21.08
N ALA A 113 7.27 -21.07 22.31
CA ALA A 113 8.31 -22.02 22.64
C ALA A 113 7.84 -22.98 23.74
N ASN A 114 8.43 -24.18 23.78
CA ASN A 114 8.17 -25.16 24.83
C ASN A 114 9.23 -25.04 25.93
N VAL A 115 8.86 -25.31 27.17
CA VAL A 115 9.82 -25.54 28.25
C VAL A 115 10.59 -26.82 27.95
N GLU A 116 11.94 -26.76 27.93
CA GLU A 116 12.83 -27.87 27.55
C GLU A 116 12.45 -29.17 28.25
N GLY A 117 12.36 -30.23 27.47
CA GLY A 117 11.98 -31.58 27.96
C GLY A 117 10.53 -31.73 28.38
N THR A 118 9.65 -30.76 28.05
CA THR A 118 8.22 -30.82 28.38
C THR A 118 7.36 -30.41 27.18
N ASN A 119 6.03 -30.66 27.29
CA ASN A 119 5.05 -30.12 26.31
C ASN A 119 4.40 -28.82 26.79
N ASN A 120 4.94 -28.17 27.81
CA ASN A 120 4.39 -26.90 28.31
C ASN A 120 4.84 -25.78 27.39
N GLN A 121 3.91 -25.24 26.62
CA GLN A 121 4.14 -24.14 25.69
C GLN A 121 3.86 -22.78 26.37
N ILE A 122 4.72 -21.81 26.07
CA ILE A 122 4.48 -20.40 26.34
C ILE A 122 4.50 -19.62 25.04
N SER A 123 3.83 -18.49 24.99
CA SER A 123 3.81 -17.62 23.82
C SER A 123 3.77 -16.16 24.25
N ASP A 124 4.20 -15.30 23.34
CA ASP A 124 4.18 -13.86 23.51
C ASP A 124 3.96 -13.17 22.15
N GLN A 125 3.14 -12.13 22.15
CA GLN A 125 2.90 -11.29 20.99
C GLN A 125 3.98 -10.21 20.94
N SER A 126 4.44 -9.90 19.73
CA SER A 126 5.43 -8.83 19.54
C SER A 126 4.90 -7.47 20.00
N ASP A 127 5.79 -6.72 20.58
CA ASP A 127 5.65 -5.34 21.05
C ASP A 127 6.42 -4.42 20.13
N ASP A 128 5.84 -3.28 19.73
CA ASP A 128 6.54 -2.23 19.00
C ASP A 128 7.19 -1.26 20.02
N PRO A 129 8.50 -1.27 20.17
CA PRO A 129 9.17 -0.42 21.15
C PRO A 129 9.09 1.08 20.84
N ALA A 130 8.63 1.47 19.65
CA ALA A 130 8.42 2.87 19.28
C ALA A 130 7.12 3.44 19.87
N THR A 131 6.23 2.60 20.39
CA THR A 131 4.98 3.02 21.04
C THR A 131 5.10 2.88 22.56
N GLY A 132 4.12 3.38 23.31
CA GLY A 132 4.04 3.16 24.75
C GLY A 132 3.04 2.08 25.15
N ALA A 133 2.41 1.40 24.17
CA ALA A 133 1.46 0.32 24.40
C ALA A 133 2.22 -1.02 24.46
N ALA A 134 1.71 -1.98 25.20
CA ALA A 134 2.32 -3.31 25.28
C ALA A 134 1.60 -4.28 24.34
N ASN A 135 2.35 -5.19 23.72
CA ASN A 135 1.85 -6.22 22.80
C ASN A 135 1.04 -5.61 21.64
N ASP A 136 1.54 -4.53 21.07
CA ASP A 136 0.92 -3.87 19.94
C ASP A 136 1.57 -4.24 18.60
N ASP A 137 0.89 -3.85 17.53
CA ASP A 137 1.33 -4.15 16.18
C ASP A 137 2.37 -3.13 15.71
N THR A 138 3.40 -3.60 15.01
CA THR A 138 4.37 -2.73 14.35
C THR A 138 3.73 -2.15 13.09
N THR A 139 3.57 -0.81 13.08
CA THR A 139 2.91 -0.08 11.99
C THR A 139 3.89 0.81 11.24
N VAL A 140 3.90 0.67 9.91
CA VAL A 140 4.61 1.56 9.00
C VAL A 140 3.58 2.43 8.28
N SER A 141 3.64 3.75 8.47
CA SER A 141 2.81 4.71 7.74
C SER A 141 3.32 4.88 6.31
N ILE A 142 2.39 5.03 5.36
CA ILE A 142 2.69 5.31 3.95
C ILE A 142 2.41 6.78 3.68
N ASP A 143 3.36 7.44 3.02
CA ASP A 143 3.23 8.86 2.69
C ASP A 143 2.20 9.08 1.57
N PRO A 144 1.38 10.14 1.64
CA PRO A 144 0.42 10.46 0.61
C PRO A 144 1.12 11.02 -0.65
N VAL A 145 0.89 10.37 -1.78
CA VAL A 145 1.40 10.77 -3.10
C VAL A 145 0.22 11.05 -4.03
N PRO A 146 -0.26 12.31 -4.15
CA PRO A 146 -1.31 12.67 -5.11
C PRO A 146 -0.77 12.71 -6.54
N GLY A 147 -1.57 12.32 -7.53
CA GLY A 147 -1.19 12.38 -8.93
C GLY A 147 -2.38 12.26 -9.88
N LEU A 148 -2.35 13.01 -10.99
CA LEU A 148 -3.36 12.96 -12.05
C LEU A 148 -2.70 12.73 -13.41
N GLU A 149 -3.35 11.89 -14.21
CA GLU A 149 -3.07 11.72 -15.63
C GLU A 149 -4.34 12.04 -16.43
N VAL A 150 -4.21 12.84 -17.49
CA VAL A 150 -5.33 13.22 -18.36
C VAL A 150 -5.02 12.79 -19.79
N THR A 151 -5.98 12.12 -20.43
CA THR A 151 -5.94 11.81 -21.87
C THR A 151 -7.17 12.35 -22.56
N LYS A 152 -7.02 12.79 -23.81
CA LYS A 152 -8.13 13.24 -24.67
C LYS A 152 -7.99 12.62 -26.05
N ILE A 153 -9.05 12.01 -26.51
CA ILE A 153 -9.17 11.44 -27.87
C ILE A 153 -10.35 12.07 -28.58
N ALA A 154 -10.22 12.21 -29.89
CA ALA A 154 -11.27 12.71 -30.77
C ALA A 154 -11.66 11.65 -31.81
N THR A 155 -12.94 11.58 -32.12
CA THR A 155 -13.48 10.79 -33.22
C THR A 155 -14.47 11.64 -34.01
N VAL A 156 -14.44 11.55 -35.34
CA VAL A 156 -15.41 12.25 -36.21
C VAL A 156 -16.54 11.30 -36.56
N THR A 157 -17.76 11.80 -36.46
CA THR A 157 -18.95 11.15 -37.01
C THR A 157 -19.37 11.96 -38.25
N ASP A 158 -19.24 11.33 -39.40
CA ASP A 158 -19.67 11.85 -40.71
C ASP A 158 -21.19 11.77 -40.83
N GLU A 159 -21.81 12.87 -41.17
CA GLU A 159 -23.29 12.94 -41.42
C GLU A 159 -23.69 12.28 -42.74
N GLY A 160 -22.78 11.65 -43.49
CA GLY A 160 -23.08 10.72 -44.58
C GLY A 160 -22.76 11.19 -46.00
N ASP A 161 -21.95 12.25 -46.14
CA ASP A 161 -21.46 12.68 -47.44
C ASP A 161 -20.07 12.08 -47.84
N GLY A 162 -19.44 11.38 -46.89
CA GLY A 162 -18.14 10.72 -47.07
C GLY A 162 -16.92 11.61 -46.94
N PHE A 163 -17.08 12.86 -46.52
CA PHE A 163 -16.01 13.85 -46.30
C PHE A 163 -16.15 14.50 -44.94
N VAL A 164 -15.06 14.81 -44.28
CA VAL A 164 -15.08 15.59 -43.03
C VAL A 164 -15.33 17.06 -43.39
N GLY A 165 -16.48 17.60 -42.97
CA GLY A 165 -16.91 18.94 -43.35
C GLY A 165 -17.96 19.55 -42.41
N ALA A 166 -18.60 20.60 -42.90
CA ALA A 166 -19.69 21.28 -42.17
C ALA A 166 -20.86 20.35 -41.93
N GLY A 167 -21.32 20.26 -40.69
CA GLY A 167 -22.39 19.35 -40.24
C GLY A 167 -21.89 18.16 -39.47
N ASP A 168 -20.64 17.73 -39.69
CA ASP A 168 -20.03 16.61 -38.96
C ASP A 168 -19.81 16.90 -37.50
N VAL A 169 -19.74 15.84 -36.71
CA VAL A 169 -19.57 15.93 -35.26
C VAL A 169 -18.23 15.39 -34.87
N ILE A 170 -17.40 16.24 -34.22
CA ILE A 170 -16.21 15.81 -33.53
C ILE A 170 -16.59 15.46 -32.09
N ASN A 171 -16.46 14.19 -31.74
CA ASN A 171 -16.72 13.70 -30.39
C ASN A 171 -15.40 13.58 -29.63
N TYR A 172 -15.33 14.16 -28.44
CA TYR A 172 -14.19 14.09 -27.54
C TYR A 172 -14.52 13.18 -26.36
N THR A 173 -13.60 12.27 -26.07
CA THR A 173 -13.58 11.49 -24.83
C THR A 173 -12.34 11.92 -24.03
N ILE A 174 -12.58 12.43 -22.82
CA ILE A 174 -11.52 12.86 -21.90
C ILE A 174 -11.54 11.89 -20.74
N THR A 175 -10.39 11.28 -20.44
CA THR A 175 -10.23 10.43 -19.26
C THR A 175 -9.29 11.10 -18.27
N VAL A 176 -9.67 11.07 -17.00
CA VAL A 176 -8.86 11.58 -15.88
C VAL A 176 -8.62 10.42 -14.94
N LYS A 177 -7.36 10.03 -14.78
CA LYS A 177 -6.94 8.93 -13.93
C LYS A 177 -6.20 9.47 -12.70
N ASN A 178 -6.57 9.01 -11.53
CA ASN A 178 -5.77 9.19 -10.32
C ASN A 178 -4.61 8.18 -10.34
N ILE A 179 -3.40 8.66 -10.56
CA ILE A 179 -2.17 7.84 -10.58
C ILE A 179 -1.45 7.85 -9.22
N GLY A 180 -2.03 8.54 -8.22
CA GLY A 180 -1.51 8.59 -6.86
C GLY A 180 -2.12 7.52 -5.95
N ASN A 181 -1.71 7.53 -4.67
CA ASN A 181 -2.15 6.58 -3.65
C ASN A 181 -3.23 7.14 -2.71
N VAL A 182 -3.72 8.34 -2.93
CA VAL A 182 -4.75 9.00 -2.11
C VAL A 182 -5.98 9.35 -2.94
N THR A 183 -7.15 9.37 -2.30
CA THR A 183 -8.38 9.85 -2.94
C THR A 183 -8.28 11.36 -3.20
N LEU A 184 -8.56 11.77 -4.43
CA LEU A 184 -8.61 13.17 -4.84
C LEU A 184 -10.06 13.68 -4.79
N THR A 185 -10.24 14.91 -4.31
CA THR A 185 -11.53 15.61 -4.27
C THR A 185 -11.41 16.96 -4.97
N GLY A 186 -12.55 17.50 -5.42
CA GLY A 186 -12.56 18.77 -6.15
C GLY A 186 -11.97 18.67 -7.57
N VAL A 187 -11.91 17.47 -8.15
CA VAL A 187 -11.42 17.25 -9.53
C VAL A 187 -12.39 17.90 -10.51
N THR A 188 -11.89 18.84 -11.30
CA THR A 188 -12.65 19.54 -12.35
C THR A 188 -11.97 19.35 -13.70
N VAL A 189 -12.76 19.33 -14.76
CA VAL A 189 -12.26 19.24 -16.15
C VAL A 189 -12.75 20.49 -16.90
N SER A 190 -11.79 21.23 -17.45
CA SER A 190 -12.02 22.29 -18.43
C SER A 190 -11.44 21.87 -19.78
N ASP A 191 -12.07 22.28 -20.85
CA ASP A 191 -11.62 21.98 -22.20
C ASP A 191 -11.66 23.24 -23.06
N THR A 192 -10.59 23.48 -23.81
CA THR A 192 -10.50 24.55 -24.78
C THR A 192 -10.34 23.94 -26.18
N LEU A 193 -11.06 24.50 -27.14
CA LEU A 193 -10.98 24.13 -28.55
C LEU A 193 -10.49 25.35 -29.33
N THR A 194 -9.54 25.13 -30.24
CA THR A 194 -9.03 26.16 -31.17
C THR A 194 -9.19 25.71 -32.62
N ASP A 195 -9.39 26.65 -33.51
CA ASP A 195 -9.34 26.38 -34.96
C ASP A 195 -7.92 26.22 -35.46
N GLY A 196 -7.76 25.90 -36.75
CA GLY A 196 -6.45 25.75 -37.39
C GLY A 196 -5.59 27.03 -37.45
N ASN A 197 -6.15 28.19 -37.13
CA ASN A 197 -5.47 29.49 -37.05
C ASN A 197 -5.12 29.85 -35.58
N GLY A 198 -5.49 29.01 -34.61
CA GLY A 198 -5.25 29.23 -33.20
C GLY A 198 -6.28 30.15 -32.52
N SER A 199 -7.41 30.42 -33.15
CA SER A 199 -8.51 31.18 -32.54
C SER A 199 -9.37 30.26 -31.69
N ASP A 200 -9.76 30.73 -30.51
CA ASP A 200 -10.66 29.97 -29.63
C ASP A 200 -12.04 29.82 -30.24
N ILE A 201 -12.55 28.61 -30.25
CA ILE A 201 -13.92 28.25 -30.61
C ILE A 201 -14.58 27.51 -29.44
N ASN A 202 -15.89 27.70 -29.31
CA ASN A 202 -16.63 27.08 -28.24
C ASN A 202 -17.04 25.65 -28.64
N LEU A 203 -16.89 24.70 -27.72
CA LEU A 203 -17.53 23.39 -27.83
C LEU A 203 -19.04 23.57 -28.03
N THR A 204 -19.65 22.74 -28.86
CA THR A 204 -21.11 22.71 -28.96
C THR A 204 -21.73 22.24 -27.64
N SER A 205 -21.05 21.31 -26.94
CA SER A 205 -21.50 20.81 -25.65
C SER A 205 -20.39 20.11 -24.86
N GLY A 206 -20.46 20.17 -23.53
CA GLY A 206 -19.53 19.52 -22.61
C GLY A 206 -18.37 20.41 -22.15
N PRO A 207 -17.37 19.84 -21.43
CA PRO A 207 -17.30 18.43 -21.01
C PRO A 207 -18.30 18.06 -19.93
N PHE A 208 -18.98 16.93 -20.09
CA PHE A 208 -19.90 16.37 -19.10
C PHE A 208 -19.33 15.09 -18.50
N TYR A 209 -19.44 14.94 -17.19
CA TYR A 209 -19.12 13.71 -16.50
C TYR A 209 -19.99 12.54 -17.00
N SER A 210 -19.34 11.43 -17.39
CA SER A 210 -20.00 10.23 -17.89
C SER A 210 -19.96 9.07 -16.89
N GLY A 211 -19.07 9.13 -15.91
CA GLY A 211 -18.91 8.11 -14.88
C GLY A 211 -17.46 7.84 -14.51
N ALA A 212 -17.26 7.02 -13.49
CA ALA A 212 -15.97 6.53 -13.06
C ALA A 212 -15.99 5.00 -12.90
N ASN A 213 -14.86 4.34 -13.17
CA ASN A 213 -14.76 2.88 -13.21
C ASN A 213 -14.86 2.19 -11.83
N GLN A 214 -14.71 2.94 -10.74
CA GLN A 214 -14.93 2.47 -9.36
C GLN A 214 -16.17 3.13 -8.71
N GLY A 215 -16.97 3.85 -9.52
CA GLY A 215 -18.28 4.38 -9.13
C GLY A 215 -18.26 5.63 -8.27
N SER A 216 -17.17 6.39 -8.23
CA SER A 216 -17.16 7.70 -7.57
C SER A 216 -18.04 8.70 -8.29
N ASP A 217 -18.58 9.66 -7.53
CA ASP A 217 -19.31 10.80 -8.06
C ASP A 217 -18.36 11.80 -8.75
N GLN A 218 -18.94 12.67 -9.58
CA GLN A 218 -18.19 13.75 -10.22
C GLN A 218 -17.40 14.58 -9.18
N GLY A 219 -16.12 14.80 -9.47
CA GLY A 219 -15.24 15.58 -8.62
C GLY A 219 -14.48 14.76 -7.58
N THR A 220 -14.73 13.46 -7.49
CA THR A 220 -13.98 12.53 -6.63
C THR A 220 -13.33 11.44 -7.47
N LEU A 221 -12.07 11.13 -7.17
CA LEU A 221 -11.33 10.00 -7.77
C LEU A 221 -10.57 9.25 -6.66
N LYS A 222 -10.97 8.01 -6.40
CA LYS A 222 -10.20 7.11 -5.54
C LYS A 222 -8.85 6.82 -6.17
N ALA A 223 -7.91 6.30 -5.37
CA ALA A 223 -6.63 5.84 -5.91
C ALA A 223 -6.84 4.83 -7.05
N ASN A 224 -6.05 4.97 -8.12
CA ASN A 224 -6.12 4.17 -9.34
C ASN A 224 -7.49 4.20 -10.09
N GLU A 225 -8.38 5.11 -9.74
CA GLU A 225 -9.66 5.28 -10.42
C GLU A 225 -9.54 6.16 -11.66
N THR A 226 -10.36 5.88 -12.68
CA THR A 226 -10.46 6.66 -13.91
C THR A 226 -11.88 7.15 -14.09
N SER A 227 -12.07 8.47 -14.21
CA SER A 227 -13.32 9.08 -14.64
C SER A 227 -13.28 9.42 -16.13
N THR A 228 -14.46 9.41 -16.75
CA THR A 228 -14.63 9.72 -18.16
C THR A 228 -15.56 10.92 -18.32
N TYR A 229 -15.16 11.84 -19.19
CA TYR A 229 -15.95 13.01 -19.60
C TYR A 229 -16.15 12.97 -21.11
N ARG A 230 -17.26 13.55 -21.58
CA ARG A 230 -17.59 13.64 -22.99
C ARG A 230 -17.91 15.07 -23.38
N ALA A 231 -17.43 15.46 -24.55
CA ALA A 231 -17.74 16.73 -25.17
C ALA A 231 -17.89 16.53 -26.68
N TYR A 232 -18.54 17.45 -27.34
CA TYR A 232 -18.59 17.43 -28.80
C TYR A 232 -18.60 18.84 -29.41
N PHE A 233 -18.19 18.88 -30.66
CA PHE A 233 -18.23 20.08 -31.51
C PHE A 233 -18.86 19.71 -32.87
N ILE A 234 -19.85 20.50 -33.32
CA ILE A 234 -20.41 20.39 -34.64
C ILE A 234 -19.65 21.35 -35.55
N ILE A 235 -19.07 20.85 -36.63
CA ILE A 235 -18.33 21.67 -37.58
C ILE A 235 -19.29 22.63 -38.28
N SER A 236 -19.07 23.92 -38.08
CA SER A 236 -19.86 24.97 -38.74
C SER A 236 -19.40 25.24 -40.16
N PRO A 237 -20.26 25.72 -41.05
CA PRO A 237 -19.90 26.15 -42.40
C PRO A 237 -18.81 27.24 -42.43
#